data_c8c6a1eb857b2bd1e68c21993635ebed
#
_entry.id   c8c6a1eb857b2bd1e68c21993635ebed
#
_cell.length_a   1.000
_cell.length_b   1.000
_cell.length_c   1.000
_cell.angle_alpha   90.00
_cell.angle_beta   90.00
_cell.angle_gamma   90.00
#
_symmetry.space_group_name_H-M   'P 1'
#
loop_
_entity.id
_entity.type
_entity.pdbx_description
1 polymer ?
#
loop_
_entity_poly.entity_id
_entity_poly.type
_entity_poly.pdbx_seq_one_letter_code
_entity_poly.pdbx_strand_id
1 'polypeptide(L)'
;MLAYRRDIFEAEGVDVSKIQTWDDMIALGRRLTIPDKRYLLDFSDASPSGIEMCLFQRNGGYFDSDGNCTMDSPVAIETLKWYIPLVAGPNMIADDPGWGQPWVKAIEDGYLLTFTCPDWRSKFAEQQIARMSGKLALMPLPAVTPGGRRTSSWGGTMLGIAKACRNKDLAWALAKHLYMNPADLAGRFRDTNILPALKEAWTHEAINEPRPYWSDQPIGKLYAELADDVPPQYASPYIELAKAKMGEVISSCANYYNKNGEKGFDAFAEARLRGAAGEVREMMKRNPF
;
A
#
# COMPACT_ATOMS: atom_id res chain seq x y z
N MET A 1 -5.60 -3.32 1.59
CA MET A 1 -5.78 -4.78 1.45
C MET A 1 -4.76 -5.35 0.48
N LEU A 2 -4.64 -6.67 0.36
CA LEU A 2 -3.99 -7.34 -0.77
C LEU A 2 -5.04 -7.98 -1.66
N ALA A 3 -4.90 -7.82 -2.97
CA ALA A 3 -5.56 -8.68 -3.95
C ALA A 3 -4.68 -9.90 -4.19
N TYR A 4 -5.28 -11.05 -4.40
CA TYR A 4 -4.56 -12.30 -4.66
C TYR A 4 -5.20 -13.12 -5.79
N ARG A 5 -4.39 -13.90 -6.48
CA ARG A 5 -4.80 -14.87 -7.49
C ARG A 5 -5.48 -16.05 -6.81
N ARG A 6 -6.80 -15.93 -6.60
CA ARG A 6 -7.61 -16.94 -5.94
C ARG A 6 -7.50 -18.30 -6.62
N ASP A 7 -7.59 -18.31 -7.95
CA ASP A 7 -7.48 -19.51 -8.76
C ASP A 7 -6.15 -20.27 -8.53
N ILE A 8 -5.02 -19.54 -8.44
CA ILE A 8 -3.72 -20.15 -8.17
C ILE A 8 -3.63 -20.59 -6.70
N PHE A 9 -4.09 -19.77 -5.76
CA PHE A 9 -4.06 -20.12 -4.33
C PHE A 9 -4.86 -21.40 -4.06
N GLU A 10 -6.05 -21.53 -4.65
CA GLU A 10 -6.87 -22.75 -4.54
C GLU A 10 -6.16 -23.96 -5.15
N ALA A 11 -5.54 -23.82 -6.33
CA ALA A 11 -4.78 -24.88 -6.98
C ALA A 11 -3.55 -25.33 -6.15
N GLU A 12 -2.91 -24.40 -5.45
CA GLU A 12 -1.77 -24.66 -4.55
C GLU A 12 -2.19 -25.08 -3.13
N GLY A 13 -3.49 -25.24 -2.88
CA GLY A 13 -4.02 -25.65 -1.57
C GLY A 13 -3.80 -24.61 -0.47
N VAL A 14 -3.79 -23.31 -0.81
CA VAL A 14 -3.62 -22.23 0.16
C VAL A 14 -4.94 -21.91 0.84
N ASP A 15 -4.98 -22.06 2.15
CA ASP A 15 -6.04 -21.56 3.00
C ASP A 15 -5.73 -20.12 3.43
N VAL A 16 -6.36 -19.15 2.77
CA VAL A 16 -6.15 -17.71 3.03
C VAL A 16 -6.50 -17.31 4.46
N SER A 17 -7.42 -18.04 5.12
CA SER A 17 -7.81 -17.76 6.51
C SER A 17 -6.67 -17.96 7.50
N LYS A 18 -5.65 -18.74 7.13
CA LYS A 18 -4.44 -18.99 7.94
C LYS A 18 -3.36 -17.93 7.76
N ILE A 19 -3.50 -17.02 6.79
CA ILE A 19 -2.56 -15.93 6.57
C ILE A 19 -2.97 -14.77 7.48
N GLN A 20 -2.46 -14.74 8.71
CA GLN A 20 -2.80 -13.73 9.69
C GLN A 20 -1.67 -12.70 9.87
N THR A 21 -0.42 -13.13 9.73
CA THR A 21 0.78 -12.31 9.95
C THR A 21 1.66 -12.24 8.71
N TRP A 22 2.57 -11.26 8.69
CA TRP A 22 3.59 -11.19 7.65
C TRP A 22 4.53 -12.40 7.67
N ASP A 23 4.73 -13.03 8.82
CA ASP A 23 5.52 -14.27 8.90
C ASP A 23 4.82 -15.42 8.15
N ASP A 24 3.48 -15.55 8.28
CA ASP A 24 2.70 -16.51 7.49
C ASP A 24 2.82 -16.22 5.99
N MET A 25 2.75 -14.92 5.61
CA MET A 25 2.87 -14.49 4.22
C MET A 25 4.27 -14.75 3.66
N ILE A 26 5.32 -14.52 4.44
CA ILE A 26 6.71 -14.80 4.06
C ILE A 26 6.91 -16.31 3.90
N ALA A 27 6.40 -17.13 4.81
CA ALA A 27 6.47 -18.59 4.71
C ALA A 27 5.75 -19.08 3.44
N LEU A 28 4.59 -18.53 3.12
CA LEU A 28 3.88 -18.79 1.87
C LEU A 28 4.71 -18.36 0.66
N GLY A 29 5.30 -17.17 0.71
CA GLY A 29 6.16 -16.65 -0.36
C GLY A 29 7.32 -17.56 -0.68
N ARG A 30 8.02 -18.03 0.35
CA ARG A 30 9.14 -18.99 0.17
C ARG A 30 8.70 -20.30 -0.47
N ARG A 31 7.44 -20.72 -0.25
CA ARG A 31 6.88 -21.94 -0.85
C ARG A 31 6.47 -21.73 -2.30
N LEU A 32 5.87 -20.56 -2.63
CA LEU A 32 5.24 -20.32 -3.93
C LEU A 32 6.12 -19.58 -4.93
N THR A 33 7.15 -18.88 -4.48
CA THR A 33 8.06 -18.16 -5.37
C THR A 33 8.89 -19.15 -6.19
N ILE A 34 8.97 -18.88 -7.48
CA ILE A 34 9.85 -19.57 -8.42
C ILE A 34 10.71 -18.47 -9.05
N PRO A 35 12.02 -18.40 -8.72
CA PRO A 35 12.88 -17.34 -9.22
C PRO A 35 12.72 -17.11 -10.73
N ASP A 36 12.66 -15.84 -11.13
CA ASP A 36 12.47 -15.36 -12.51
C ASP A 36 11.14 -15.75 -13.20
N LYS A 37 10.24 -16.46 -12.48
CA LYS A 37 8.98 -16.95 -13.06
C LYS A 37 7.74 -16.61 -12.26
N ARG A 38 7.85 -16.51 -10.92
CA ARG A 38 6.71 -16.29 -10.04
C ARG A 38 7.16 -15.67 -8.72
N TYR A 39 6.52 -14.60 -8.33
CA TYR A 39 6.71 -13.93 -7.05
C TYR A 39 5.39 -13.75 -6.30
N LEU A 40 5.47 -13.71 -4.98
CA LEU A 40 4.25 -13.57 -4.17
C LEU A 40 3.77 -12.13 -4.10
N LEU A 41 4.66 -11.14 -3.89
CA LEU A 41 4.33 -9.75 -3.59
C LEU A 41 4.78 -8.80 -4.70
N ASP A 42 4.03 -7.69 -4.88
CA ASP A 42 4.35 -6.57 -5.78
C ASP A 42 5.16 -5.46 -5.07
N PHE A 43 6.18 -5.85 -4.30
CA PHE A 43 7.05 -4.88 -3.62
C PHE A 43 8.29 -4.58 -4.46
N SER A 44 8.71 -3.31 -4.42
CA SER A 44 9.79 -2.77 -5.23
C SER A 44 11.10 -2.67 -4.45
N ASP A 45 12.21 -2.94 -5.12
CA ASP A 45 13.57 -2.68 -4.65
C ASP A 45 14.06 -1.25 -4.91
N ALA A 46 13.18 -0.39 -5.43
CA ALA A 46 13.48 1.01 -5.78
C ALA A 46 12.38 2.00 -5.36
N SER A 47 11.09 1.64 -5.51
CA SER A 47 9.97 2.49 -5.13
C SER A 47 9.68 2.43 -3.64
N PRO A 48 9.38 3.57 -2.99
CA PRO A 48 9.05 3.59 -1.56
C PRO A 48 7.64 3.07 -1.23
N SER A 49 6.77 2.82 -2.21
CA SER A 49 5.35 2.52 -1.98
C SER A 49 5.10 1.32 -1.07
N GLY A 50 5.83 0.22 -1.27
CA GLY A 50 5.68 -0.99 -0.47
C GLY A 50 6.14 -0.80 0.98
N ILE A 51 7.33 -0.23 1.17
CA ILE A 51 7.86 0.01 2.51
C ILE A 51 7.07 1.09 3.25
N GLU A 52 6.55 2.10 2.54
CA GLU A 52 5.70 3.16 3.12
C GLU A 52 4.44 2.55 3.73
N MET A 53 3.75 1.68 3.00
CA MET A 53 2.60 0.94 3.49
C MET A 53 2.94 0.13 4.76
N CYS A 54 4.05 -0.60 4.75
CA CYS A 54 4.50 -1.39 5.90
C CYS A 54 4.90 -0.51 7.10
N LEU A 55 5.50 0.65 6.84
CA LEU A 55 5.89 1.61 7.86
C LEU A 55 4.66 2.21 8.55
N PHE A 56 3.66 2.64 7.79
CA PHE A 56 2.40 3.16 8.34
C PHE A 56 1.65 2.09 9.14
N GLN A 57 1.59 0.85 8.66
CA GLN A 57 0.99 -0.25 9.41
C GLN A 57 1.63 -0.43 10.80
N ARG A 58 2.92 -0.11 10.94
CA ARG A 58 3.71 -0.16 12.19
C ARG A 58 3.66 1.13 13.01
N ASN A 59 2.76 2.07 12.69
CA ASN A 59 2.66 3.41 13.29
C ASN A 59 3.93 4.27 13.09
N GLY A 60 4.72 3.98 12.06
CA GLY A 60 5.81 4.82 11.61
C GLY A 60 5.35 5.81 10.54
N GLY A 61 6.26 6.66 10.09
CA GLY A 61 6.01 7.64 9.03
C GLY A 61 7.26 8.42 8.71
N TYR A 62 7.16 9.31 7.72
CA TYR A 62 8.26 10.22 7.37
C TYR A 62 8.31 11.45 8.29
N PHE A 63 7.14 11.84 8.81
CA PHE A 63 6.99 13.00 9.71
C PHE A 63 6.02 12.64 10.83
N ASP A 64 6.17 13.31 11.97
CA ASP A 64 5.23 13.25 13.09
C ASP A 64 4.18 14.38 13.03
N SER A 65 3.28 14.42 14.02
CA SER A 65 2.24 15.45 14.14
C SER A 65 2.79 16.87 14.30
N ASP A 66 4.01 17.01 14.79
CA ASP A 66 4.68 18.28 15.02
C ASP A 66 5.50 18.72 13.79
N GLY A 67 5.50 17.91 12.73
CA GLY A 67 6.21 18.15 11.48
C GLY A 67 7.69 17.78 11.53
N ASN A 68 8.17 17.09 12.57
CA ASN A 68 9.56 16.63 12.62
C ASN A 68 9.77 15.43 11.69
N CYS A 69 10.94 15.37 11.06
CA CYS A 69 11.33 14.23 10.24
C CYS A 69 11.65 13.00 11.10
N THR A 70 10.86 11.93 10.92
CA THR A 70 10.96 10.65 11.63
C THR A 70 11.44 9.50 10.74
N MET A 71 11.98 9.80 9.55
CA MET A 71 12.44 8.82 8.56
C MET A 71 13.42 7.77 9.11
N ASP A 72 14.22 8.14 10.12
CA ASP A 72 15.21 7.28 10.77
C ASP A 72 14.81 6.86 12.19
N SER A 73 13.51 6.87 12.49
CA SER A 73 13.01 6.32 13.75
C SER A 73 13.35 4.83 13.89
N PRO A 74 13.40 4.29 15.12
CA PRO A 74 13.63 2.85 15.32
C PRO A 74 12.70 1.98 14.47
N VAL A 75 11.40 2.34 14.42
CA VAL A 75 10.39 1.63 13.58
C VAL A 75 10.75 1.68 12.10
N ALA A 76 11.23 2.82 11.60
CA ALA A 76 11.63 2.95 10.20
C ALA A 76 12.87 2.09 9.87
N ILE A 77 13.86 2.10 10.76
CA ILE A 77 15.08 1.28 10.62
C ILE A 77 14.73 -0.21 10.62
N GLU A 78 13.91 -0.67 11.58
CA GLU A 78 13.46 -2.06 11.66
C GLU A 78 12.62 -2.45 10.44
N THR A 79 11.74 -1.56 9.97
CA THR A 79 10.94 -1.80 8.77
C THR A 79 11.82 -1.95 7.54
N LEU A 80 12.83 -1.11 7.37
CA LEU A 80 13.79 -1.22 6.25
C LEU A 80 14.57 -2.54 6.29
N LYS A 81 15.09 -2.92 7.46
CA LYS A 81 15.83 -4.17 7.64
C LYS A 81 14.97 -5.41 7.35
N TRP A 82 13.70 -5.35 7.74
CA TRP A 82 12.74 -6.41 7.45
C TRP A 82 12.32 -6.45 5.98
N TYR A 83 12.16 -5.28 5.33
CA TYR A 83 11.66 -5.16 3.96
C TYR A 83 12.65 -5.61 2.89
N ILE A 84 13.93 -5.22 3.03
CA ILE A 84 14.94 -5.46 1.99
C ILE A 84 15.12 -6.95 1.65
N PRO A 85 15.18 -7.89 2.61
CA PRO A 85 15.26 -9.31 2.28
C PRO A 85 14.06 -9.89 1.53
N LEU A 86 12.93 -9.16 1.47
CA LEU A 86 11.76 -9.57 0.69
C LEU A 86 11.89 -9.23 -0.79
N VAL A 87 12.65 -8.17 -1.12
CA VAL A 87 12.81 -7.61 -2.47
C VAL A 87 14.21 -7.82 -3.06
N ALA A 88 15.14 -8.38 -2.30
CA ALA A 88 16.53 -8.58 -2.71
C ALA A 88 17.11 -9.86 -2.12
N GLY A 89 18.16 -10.38 -2.77
CA GLY A 89 18.85 -11.60 -2.36
C GLY A 89 18.20 -12.88 -2.87
N PRO A 90 18.82 -14.05 -2.58
CA PRO A 90 18.42 -15.32 -3.18
C PRO A 90 17.05 -15.83 -2.67
N ASN A 91 16.57 -15.32 -1.56
CA ASN A 91 15.31 -15.72 -0.94
C ASN A 91 14.20 -14.66 -1.08
N MET A 92 14.34 -13.72 -2.01
CA MET A 92 13.33 -12.71 -2.26
C MET A 92 12.02 -13.36 -2.71
N ILE A 93 10.90 -12.78 -2.28
CA ILE A 93 9.55 -13.25 -2.59
C ILE A 93 8.72 -12.20 -3.32
N ALA A 94 9.31 -11.08 -3.62
CA ALA A 94 8.67 -9.94 -4.23
C ALA A 94 9.43 -9.47 -5.47
N ASP A 95 8.69 -8.93 -6.43
CA ASP A 95 9.21 -8.24 -7.59
C ASP A 95 8.20 -7.19 -8.05
N ASP A 96 8.69 -6.09 -8.61
CA ASP A 96 7.86 -5.00 -9.11
C ASP A 96 8.08 -4.82 -10.62
N PRO A 97 7.19 -5.34 -11.47
CA PRO A 97 7.29 -5.16 -12.92
C PRO A 97 7.01 -3.72 -13.37
N GLY A 98 6.67 -2.82 -12.45
CA GLY A 98 6.25 -1.45 -12.73
C GLY A 98 4.76 -1.32 -13.06
N TRP A 99 4.34 -0.14 -13.48
CA TRP A 99 2.96 0.19 -13.80
C TRP A 99 2.60 -0.06 -15.28
N GLY A 100 1.29 -0.17 -15.56
CA GLY A 100 0.77 -0.31 -16.92
C GLY A 100 0.86 -1.74 -17.44
N GLN A 101 1.22 -1.90 -18.71
CA GLN A 101 1.20 -3.21 -19.38
C GLN A 101 2.10 -4.28 -18.75
N PRO A 102 3.29 -3.97 -18.23
CA PRO A 102 4.08 -4.97 -17.51
C PRO A 102 3.36 -5.54 -16.28
N TRP A 103 2.72 -4.69 -15.47
CA TRP A 103 1.91 -5.14 -14.34
C TRP A 103 0.70 -5.98 -14.77
N VAL A 104 -0.03 -5.54 -15.82
CA VAL A 104 -1.16 -6.29 -16.39
C VAL A 104 -0.73 -7.70 -16.75
N LYS A 105 0.34 -7.81 -17.52
CA LYS A 105 0.89 -9.10 -17.96
C LYS A 105 1.35 -9.95 -16.77
N ALA A 106 2.02 -9.35 -15.81
CA ALA A 106 2.51 -10.07 -14.62
C ALA A 106 1.38 -10.72 -13.81
N ILE A 107 0.25 -10.04 -13.67
CA ILE A 107 -0.92 -10.60 -12.99
C ILE A 107 -1.61 -11.67 -13.86
N GLU A 108 -1.83 -11.40 -15.14
CA GLU A 108 -2.50 -12.34 -16.07
C GLU A 108 -1.73 -13.65 -16.21
N ASP A 109 -0.42 -13.58 -16.37
CA ASP A 109 0.46 -14.76 -16.53
C ASP A 109 0.74 -15.50 -15.23
N GLY A 110 0.35 -14.94 -14.05
CA GLY A 110 0.66 -15.53 -12.74
C GLY A 110 2.11 -15.34 -12.32
N TYR A 111 2.81 -14.38 -12.89
CA TYR A 111 4.12 -13.94 -12.45
C TYR A 111 4.05 -13.29 -11.06
N LEU A 112 3.05 -12.42 -10.84
CA LEU A 112 2.69 -11.90 -9.53
C LEU A 112 1.43 -12.59 -9.01
N LEU A 113 1.49 -13.10 -7.78
CA LEU A 113 0.38 -13.78 -7.14
C LEU A 113 -0.49 -12.87 -6.30
N THR A 114 0.08 -11.78 -5.78
CA THR A 114 -0.64 -10.76 -5.02
C THR A 114 -0.20 -9.37 -5.41
N PHE A 115 -1.04 -8.39 -5.14
CA PHE A 115 -0.67 -6.99 -5.24
C PHE A 115 -1.38 -6.15 -4.17
N THR A 116 -0.72 -5.07 -3.75
CA THR A 116 -1.29 -4.09 -2.84
C THR A 116 -2.52 -3.45 -3.48
N CYS A 117 -3.67 -3.54 -2.82
CA CYS A 117 -4.94 -3.13 -3.38
C CYS A 117 -5.70 -2.18 -2.43
N PRO A 118 -5.39 -0.87 -2.43
CA PRO A 118 -6.33 0.10 -1.91
C PRO A 118 -7.62 0.13 -2.77
N ASP A 119 -8.66 0.74 -2.26
CA ASP A 119 -9.97 0.75 -2.89
C ASP A 119 -9.95 1.26 -4.35
N TRP A 120 -9.27 2.38 -4.60
CA TRP A 120 -9.13 2.95 -5.96
C TRP A 120 -8.41 1.99 -6.94
N ARG A 121 -7.43 1.20 -6.46
CA ARG A 121 -6.70 0.24 -7.33
C ARG A 121 -7.56 -0.96 -7.69
N SER A 122 -8.57 -1.28 -6.88
CA SER A 122 -9.52 -2.35 -7.21
C SER A 122 -10.29 -2.06 -8.50
N LYS A 123 -10.73 -0.80 -8.69
CA LYS A 123 -11.38 -0.40 -9.94
C LYS A 123 -10.41 -0.38 -11.13
N PHE A 124 -9.20 0.08 -10.88
CA PHE A 124 -8.15 0.03 -11.88
C PHE A 124 -7.88 -1.41 -12.35
N ALA A 125 -7.84 -2.37 -11.44
CA ALA A 125 -7.70 -3.78 -11.77
C ALA A 125 -8.88 -4.29 -12.64
N GLU A 126 -10.14 -3.99 -12.27
CA GLU A 126 -11.32 -4.35 -13.08
C GLU A 126 -11.21 -3.85 -14.52
N GLN A 127 -10.65 -2.67 -14.73
CA GLN A 127 -10.51 -2.04 -16.05
C GLN A 127 -9.31 -2.59 -16.84
N GLN A 128 -8.17 -2.77 -16.19
CA GLN A 128 -6.91 -3.09 -16.86
C GLN A 128 -6.70 -4.60 -17.05
N ILE A 129 -7.17 -5.40 -16.11
CA ILE A 129 -7.02 -6.87 -16.12
C ILE A 129 -8.39 -7.57 -16.13
N ALA A 130 -9.32 -7.11 -16.95
CA ALA A 130 -10.69 -7.61 -17.04
C ALA A 130 -10.80 -9.14 -17.19
N ARG A 131 -9.79 -9.78 -17.81
CA ARG A 131 -9.69 -11.25 -17.95
C ARG A 131 -9.55 -12.01 -16.64
N MET A 132 -9.25 -11.31 -15.56
CA MET A 132 -9.12 -11.87 -14.22
C MET A 132 -10.44 -11.90 -13.45
N SER A 133 -11.56 -11.54 -14.06
CA SER A 133 -12.88 -11.62 -13.44
C SER A 133 -13.13 -13.01 -12.84
N GLY A 134 -13.51 -13.07 -11.56
CA GLY A 134 -13.74 -14.29 -10.80
C GLY A 134 -12.49 -15.08 -10.40
N LYS A 135 -11.28 -14.60 -10.77
CA LYS A 135 -10.00 -15.24 -10.43
C LYS A 135 -9.22 -14.48 -9.35
N LEU A 136 -9.65 -13.28 -9.03
CA LEU A 136 -9.06 -12.44 -7.97
C LEU A 136 -10.00 -12.38 -6.77
N ALA A 137 -9.41 -12.24 -5.60
CA ALA A 137 -10.12 -11.92 -4.39
C ALA A 137 -9.27 -11.00 -3.51
N LEU A 138 -9.90 -10.37 -2.51
CA LEU A 138 -9.24 -9.48 -1.56
C LEU A 138 -9.08 -10.16 -0.21
N MET A 139 -8.00 -9.84 0.48
CA MET A 139 -7.78 -10.17 1.88
C MET A 139 -7.20 -8.98 2.64
N PRO A 140 -7.45 -8.85 3.96
CA PRO A 140 -6.76 -7.87 4.79
C PRO A 140 -5.23 -8.03 4.68
N LEU A 141 -4.48 -6.95 4.92
CA LEU A 141 -3.02 -7.07 5.05
C LEU A 141 -2.71 -8.08 6.17
N PRO A 142 -1.64 -8.87 6.04
CA PRO A 142 -1.11 -9.60 7.18
C PRO A 142 -0.71 -8.64 8.30
N ALA A 143 -0.98 -8.99 9.56
CA ALA A 143 -0.55 -8.19 10.70
C ALA A 143 0.96 -8.31 10.94
N VAL A 144 1.57 -7.30 11.56
CA VAL A 144 2.99 -7.38 11.97
C VAL A 144 3.16 -8.36 13.13
N THR A 145 2.19 -8.39 14.04
CA THR A 145 2.13 -9.31 15.17
C THR A 145 0.73 -9.93 15.26
N PRO A 146 0.55 -11.12 15.82
CA PRO A 146 -0.76 -11.71 16.00
C PRO A 146 -1.75 -10.78 16.70
N GLY A 147 -2.95 -10.62 16.12
CA GLY A 147 -3.98 -9.70 16.60
C GLY A 147 -3.72 -8.21 16.33
N GLY A 148 -2.63 -7.89 15.65
CA GLY A 148 -2.30 -6.52 15.26
C GLY A 148 -3.09 -6.00 14.05
N ARG A 149 -2.82 -4.75 13.68
CA ARG A 149 -3.47 -4.05 12.57
C ARG A 149 -3.30 -4.79 11.24
N ARG A 150 -4.40 -4.96 10.53
CA ARG A 150 -4.46 -5.64 9.22
C ARG A 150 -4.82 -4.71 8.07
N THR A 151 -4.53 -3.44 8.22
CA THR A 151 -4.72 -2.39 7.21
C THR A 151 -3.58 -1.39 7.26
N SER A 152 -3.51 -0.55 6.25
CA SER A 152 -2.58 0.56 6.15
C SER A 152 -3.18 1.63 5.25
N SER A 153 -2.39 2.63 4.90
CA SER A 153 -2.78 3.66 3.96
C SER A 153 -1.83 3.69 2.75
N TRP A 154 -2.40 3.94 1.58
CA TRP A 154 -1.65 4.23 0.36
C TRP A 154 -2.43 5.21 -0.51
N GLY A 155 -2.06 6.47 -0.42
CA GLY A 155 -2.74 7.57 -1.09
C GLY A 155 -3.84 8.19 -0.24
N GLY A 156 -4.75 8.81 -0.91
CA GLY A 156 -5.86 9.58 -0.35
C GLY A 156 -6.08 10.86 -1.15
N THR A 157 -7.28 11.43 -1.05
CA THR A 157 -7.64 12.66 -1.77
C THR A 157 -8.29 13.65 -0.81
N MET A 158 -7.89 14.91 -0.91
CA MET A 158 -8.51 16.01 -0.19
C MET A 158 -9.10 17.01 -1.18
N LEU A 159 -10.29 17.51 -0.88
CA LEU A 159 -10.87 18.63 -1.59
C LEU A 159 -10.47 19.93 -0.89
N GLY A 160 -9.92 20.87 -1.63
CA GLY A 160 -9.62 22.23 -1.15
C GLY A 160 -10.33 23.30 -1.98
N ILE A 161 -10.75 24.38 -1.36
CA ILE A 161 -11.22 25.59 -2.04
C ILE A 161 -10.06 26.59 -2.09
N ALA A 162 -9.65 26.96 -3.30
CA ALA A 162 -8.55 27.90 -3.48
C ALA A 162 -8.80 29.24 -2.77
N LYS A 163 -7.79 29.80 -2.12
CA LYS A 163 -7.88 31.10 -1.42
C LYS A 163 -8.39 32.22 -2.34
N ALA A 164 -7.99 32.18 -3.63
CA ALA A 164 -8.40 33.13 -4.66
C ALA A 164 -9.81 32.88 -5.25
N CYS A 165 -10.53 31.85 -4.82
CA CYS A 165 -11.89 31.58 -5.30
C CYS A 165 -12.81 32.75 -4.97
N ARG A 166 -13.47 33.32 -5.99
CA ARG A 166 -14.37 34.48 -5.84
C ARG A 166 -15.73 34.08 -5.26
N ASN A 167 -16.18 32.84 -5.48
CA ASN A 167 -17.50 32.34 -5.08
C ASN A 167 -17.34 31.17 -4.08
N LYS A 168 -16.76 31.45 -2.91
CA LYS A 168 -16.43 30.42 -1.92
C LYS A 168 -17.67 29.68 -1.40
N ASP A 169 -18.80 30.39 -1.20
CA ASP A 169 -20.06 29.81 -0.72
C ASP A 169 -20.62 28.81 -1.74
N LEU A 170 -20.59 29.16 -3.03
CA LEU A 170 -21.02 28.25 -4.09
C LEU A 170 -20.08 27.05 -4.23
N ALA A 171 -18.76 27.28 -4.15
CA ALA A 171 -17.76 26.21 -4.16
C ALA A 171 -17.95 25.27 -2.97
N TRP A 172 -18.26 25.80 -1.79
CA TRP A 172 -18.58 25.00 -0.61
C TRP A 172 -19.89 24.23 -0.74
N ALA A 173 -20.93 24.86 -1.31
CA ALA A 173 -22.19 24.18 -1.60
C ALA A 173 -21.98 22.99 -2.56
N LEU A 174 -21.17 23.19 -3.62
CA LEU A 174 -20.78 22.12 -4.54
C LEU A 174 -19.98 21.01 -3.83
N ALA A 175 -19.01 21.36 -2.99
CA ALA A 175 -18.24 20.40 -2.21
C ALA A 175 -19.13 19.54 -1.32
N LYS A 176 -20.07 20.15 -0.61
CA LYS A 176 -21.06 19.43 0.21
C LYS A 176 -21.94 18.50 -0.64
N HIS A 177 -22.44 18.98 -1.77
CA HIS A 177 -23.24 18.16 -2.69
C HIS A 177 -22.46 16.93 -3.17
N LEU A 178 -21.19 17.10 -3.52
CA LEU A 178 -20.34 16.02 -4.03
C LEU A 178 -19.90 15.01 -2.96
N TYR A 179 -19.70 15.43 -1.72
CA TYR A 179 -19.03 14.60 -0.70
C TYR A 179 -19.82 14.35 0.58
N MET A 180 -21.04 14.89 0.70
CA MET A 180 -21.86 14.77 1.90
C MET A 180 -23.30 14.28 1.61
N ASN A 181 -23.53 13.68 0.46
CA ASN A 181 -24.78 12.99 0.15
C ASN A 181 -24.55 11.48 0.18
N PRO A 182 -25.05 10.73 1.19
CA PRO A 182 -24.78 9.31 1.33
C PRO A 182 -25.23 8.47 0.14
N ALA A 183 -26.42 8.78 -0.43
CA ALA A 183 -26.97 8.03 -1.56
C ALA A 183 -26.14 8.19 -2.84
N ASP A 184 -25.71 9.43 -3.15
CA ASP A 184 -24.87 9.73 -4.30
C ASP A 184 -23.48 9.09 -4.16
N LEU A 185 -22.93 9.15 -2.95
CA LEU A 185 -21.63 8.55 -2.64
C LEU A 185 -21.68 7.03 -2.78
N ALA A 186 -22.73 6.38 -2.27
CA ALA A 186 -22.95 4.95 -2.42
C ALA A 186 -23.15 4.57 -3.90
N GLY A 187 -23.88 5.37 -4.66
CA GLY A 187 -24.04 5.20 -6.11
C GLY A 187 -22.70 5.24 -6.83
N ARG A 188 -21.86 6.25 -6.53
CA ARG A 188 -20.52 6.39 -7.13
C ARG A 188 -19.57 5.24 -6.79
N PHE A 189 -19.74 4.60 -5.64
CA PHE A 189 -18.93 3.42 -5.28
C PHE A 189 -19.06 2.30 -6.32
N ARG A 190 -20.23 2.11 -6.94
CA ARG A 190 -20.42 1.12 -8.01
C ARG A 190 -19.47 1.34 -9.17
N ASP A 191 -19.20 2.61 -9.49
CA ASP A 191 -18.38 2.98 -10.66
C ASP A 191 -16.90 3.11 -10.34
N THR A 192 -16.56 3.41 -9.09
CA THR A 192 -15.19 3.77 -8.69
C THR A 192 -14.53 2.80 -7.73
N ASN A 193 -15.31 1.99 -7.02
CA ASN A 193 -14.91 1.17 -5.87
C ASN A 193 -14.26 1.98 -4.72
N ILE A 194 -14.26 3.31 -4.79
CA ILE A 194 -13.67 4.17 -3.75
C ILE A 194 -14.65 4.28 -2.59
N LEU A 195 -14.25 3.76 -1.42
CA LEU A 195 -15.06 3.82 -0.21
C LEU A 195 -15.26 5.28 0.21
N PRO A 196 -16.52 5.76 0.33
CA PRO A 196 -16.76 7.12 0.78
C PRO A 196 -16.21 7.39 2.18
N ALA A 197 -15.62 8.57 2.41
CA ALA A 197 -15.21 8.99 3.74
C ALA A 197 -16.41 9.22 4.69
N LEU A 198 -17.60 9.44 4.13
CA LEU A 198 -18.85 9.61 4.87
C LEU A 198 -19.39 8.23 5.28
N LYS A 199 -19.28 7.89 6.57
CA LYS A 199 -19.63 6.55 7.11
C LYS A 199 -21.11 6.21 6.94
N GLU A 200 -22.01 7.21 6.91
CA GLU A 200 -23.43 7.02 6.68
C GLU A 200 -23.73 6.34 5.32
N ALA A 201 -22.83 6.48 4.35
CA ALA A 201 -22.96 5.79 3.06
C ALA A 201 -22.68 4.28 3.16
N TRP A 202 -21.96 3.80 4.16
CA TRP A 202 -21.49 2.41 4.24
C TRP A 202 -22.60 1.39 4.49
N THR A 203 -23.72 1.83 5.04
CA THR A 203 -24.90 0.97 5.24
C THR A 203 -25.72 0.77 3.97
N HIS A 204 -25.42 1.53 2.92
CA HIS A 204 -26.17 1.47 1.67
C HIS A 204 -25.88 0.16 0.92
N GLU A 205 -26.93 -0.41 0.27
CA GLU A 205 -26.84 -1.66 -0.48
C GLU A 205 -25.68 -1.66 -1.50
N ALA A 206 -25.51 -0.56 -2.24
CA ALA A 206 -24.47 -0.41 -3.27
C ALA A 206 -23.04 -0.63 -2.75
N ILE A 207 -22.77 -0.37 -1.47
CA ILE A 207 -21.46 -0.64 -0.85
C ILE A 207 -21.30 -2.11 -0.49
N ASN A 208 -22.42 -2.78 -0.17
CA ASN A 208 -22.43 -4.14 0.37
C ASN A 208 -22.74 -5.21 -0.69
N GLU A 209 -22.98 -4.83 -1.93
CA GLU A 209 -23.24 -5.75 -3.03
C GLU A 209 -22.03 -6.66 -3.31
N PRO A 210 -22.25 -7.97 -3.54
CA PRO A 210 -21.21 -8.86 -4.07
C PRO A 210 -20.70 -8.37 -5.42
N ARG A 211 -19.39 -8.47 -5.63
CA ARG A 211 -18.73 -8.07 -6.88
C ARG A 211 -18.23 -9.31 -7.64
N PRO A 212 -18.84 -9.69 -8.76
CA PRO A 212 -18.45 -10.90 -9.51
C PRO A 212 -16.98 -10.90 -9.92
N TYR A 213 -16.43 -9.74 -10.29
CA TYR A 213 -15.01 -9.62 -10.61
C TYR A 213 -14.11 -10.09 -9.45
N TRP A 214 -14.49 -9.79 -8.22
CA TRP A 214 -13.77 -10.12 -6.99
C TRP A 214 -14.29 -11.41 -6.34
N SER A 215 -14.68 -12.40 -7.16
CA SER A 215 -15.17 -13.71 -6.68
C SER A 215 -16.36 -13.59 -5.72
N ASP A 216 -17.30 -12.71 -6.07
CA ASP A 216 -18.52 -12.40 -5.32
C ASP A 216 -18.28 -11.83 -3.90
N GLN A 217 -17.09 -11.31 -3.62
CA GLN A 217 -16.85 -10.61 -2.36
C GLN A 217 -17.56 -9.24 -2.33
N PRO A 218 -18.18 -8.86 -1.18
CA PRO A 218 -18.70 -7.51 -0.97
C PRO A 218 -17.54 -6.56 -0.60
N ILE A 219 -16.76 -6.14 -1.58
CA ILE A 219 -15.49 -5.42 -1.37
C ILE A 219 -15.65 -4.13 -0.57
N GLY A 220 -16.75 -3.39 -0.74
CA GLY A 220 -17.01 -2.18 0.03
C GLY A 220 -17.14 -2.47 1.53
N LYS A 221 -17.81 -3.56 1.89
CA LYS A 221 -17.91 -4.03 3.27
C LYS A 221 -16.52 -4.39 3.82
N LEU A 222 -15.70 -5.10 3.03
CA LEU A 222 -14.34 -5.47 3.45
C LEU A 222 -13.46 -4.25 3.73
N TYR A 223 -13.55 -3.19 2.90
CA TYR A 223 -12.82 -1.94 3.16
C TYR A 223 -13.39 -1.20 4.37
N ALA A 224 -14.71 -1.14 4.53
CA ALA A 224 -15.36 -0.46 5.65
C ALA A 224 -15.01 -1.09 7.01
N GLU A 225 -14.92 -2.43 7.09
CA GLU A 225 -14.54 -3.16 8.31
C GLU A 225 -13.12 -2.82 8.79
N LEU A 226 -12.24 -2.39 7.89
CA LEU A 226 -10.84 -2.05 8.20
C LEU A 226 -10.60 -0.54 8.34
N ALA A 227 -11.60 0.29 8.02
CA ALA A 227 -11.39 1.73 7.86
C ALA A 227 -11.03 2.43 9.17
N ASP A 228 -11.57 1.99 10.30
CA ASP A 228 -11.29 2.58 11.61
C ASP A 228 -9.86 2.28 12.12
N ASP A 229 -9.24 1.25 11.58
CA ASP A 229 -7.86 0.85 11.90
C ASP A 229 -6.82 1.49 10.97
N VAL A 230 -7.23 2.29 9.97
CA VAL A 230 -6.29 2.96 9.07
C VAL A 230 -5.41 3.93 9.86
N PRO A 231 -4.08 3.83 9.79
CA PRO A 231 -3.18 4.67 10.55
C PRO A 231 -3.20 6.12 10.06
N PRO A 232 -3.00 7.09 10.97
CA PRO A 232 -2.87 8.48 10.58
C PRO A 232 -1.63 8.71 9.72
N GLN A 233 -1.72 9.68 8.82
CA GLN A 233 -0.59 10.20 8.05
C GLN A 233 -0.44 11.69 8.32
N TYR A 234 0.79 12.14 8.47
CA TYR A 234 1.09 13.54 8.70
C TYR A 234 1.67 14.17 7.46
N ALA A 235 1.02 15.22 6.99
CA ALA A 235 1.45 15.96 5.81
C ALA A 235 2.67 16.83 6.12
N SER A 236 3.55 16.95 5.14
CA SER A 236 4.70 17.87 5.18
C SER A 236 4.96 18.42 3.79
N PRO A 237 5.37 19.68 3.63
CA PRO A 237 5.85 20.19 2.35
C PRO A 237 7.05 19.42 1.79
N TYR A 238 7.74 18.67 2.63
CA TYR A 238 8.91 17.87 2.29
C TYR A 238 8.63 16.40 2.00
N ILE A 239 7.34 16.00 1.91
CA ILE A 239 6.97 14.59 1.76
C ILE A 239 7.56 13.95 0.49
N GLU A 240 7.54 14.67 -0.63
CA GLU A 240 8.07 14.15 -1.89
C GLU A 240 9.60 14.02 -1.87
N LEU A 241 10.29 14.94 -1.18
CA LEU A 241 11.74 14.81 -0.93
C LEU A 241 12.02 13.57 -0.07
N ALA A 242 11.26 13.36 1.02
CA ALA A 242 11.43 12.21 1.89
C ALA A 242 11.19 10.88 1.15
N LYS A 243 10.17 10.82 0.31
CA LYS A 243 9.89 9.66 -0.55
C LYS A 243 11.01 9.39 -1.55
N ALA A 244 11.51 10.41 -2.22
CA ALA A 244 12.63 10.27 -3.14
C ALA A 244 13.88 9.74 -2.42
N LYS A 245 14.19 10.28 -1.23
CA LYS A 245 15.31 9.82 -0.41
C LYS A 245 15.11 8.39 0.09
N MET A 246 13.90 8.00 0.42
CA MET A 246 13.60 6.60 0.78
C MET A 246 13.83 5.65 -0.42
N GLY A 247 13.44 6.04 -1.63
CA GLY A 247 13.72 5.29 -2.85
C GLY A 247 15.22 5.06 -3.07
N GLU A 248 16.05 6.11 -2.89
CA GLU A 248 17.52 6.02 -2.95
C GLU A 248 18.06 5.04 -1.88
N VAL A 249 17.53 5.08 -0.67
CA VAL A 249 17.91 4.18 0.42
C VAL A 249 17.56 2.74 0.08
N ILE A 250 16.34 2.47 -0.38
CA ILE A 250 15.88 1.13 -0.75
C ILE A 250 16.81 0.54 -1.83
N SER A 251 17.01 1.27 -2.94
CA SER A 251 17.86 0.81 -4.04
C SER A 251 19.32 0.55 -3.59
N SER A 252 19.86 1.43 -2.74
CA SER A 252 21.19 1.26 -2.18
C SER A 252 21.28 0.02 -1.28
N CYS A 253 20.26 -0.21 -0.43
CA CYS A 253 20.18 -1.35 0.47
C CYS A 253 19.96 -2.67 -0.28
N ALA A 254 19.09 -2.68 -1.30
CA ALA A 254 18.86 -3.85 -2.15
C ALA A 254 20.14 -4.26 -2.89
N ASN A 255 20.85 -3.29 -3.49
CA ASN A 255 22.14 -3.55 -4.15
C ASN A 255 23.19 -4.08 -3.17
N TYR A 256 23.26 -3.53 -1.95
CA TYR A 256 24.16 -4.03 -0.92
C TYR A 256 23.82 -5.48 -0.54
N TYR A 257 22.54 -5.75 -0.29
CA TYR A 257 22.05 -7.06 0.13
C TYR A 257 22.23 -8.13 -0.95
N ASN A 258 22.00 -7.79 -2.23
CA ASN A 258 22.29 -8.67 -3.37
C ASN A 258 23.75 -9.07 -3.45
N LYS A 259 24.68 -8.17 -3.09
CA LYS A 259 26.11 -8.41 -3.17
C LYS A 259 26.70 -9.12 -1.94
N ASN A 260 26.22 -8.78 -0.74
CA ASN A 260 26.85 -9.14 0.53
C ASN A 260 25.96 -10.04 1.42
N GLY A 261 24.67 -10.19 1.08
CA GLY A 261 23.70 -10.86 1.93
C GLY A 261 23.52 -10.12 3.26
N GLU A 262 23.33 -10.87 4.32
CA GLU A 262 23.13 -10.36 5.68
C GLU A 262 24.40 -9.74 6.30
N LYS A 263 25.57 -10.04 5.73
CA LYS A 263 26.83 -9.61 6.32
C LYS A 263 26.98 -8.09 6.34
N GLY A 264 26.91 -7.50 7.54
CA GLY A 264 27.03 -6.05 7.76
C GLY A 264 25.82 -5.24 7.28
N PHE A 265 24.76 -5.90 6.82
CA PHE A 265 23.59 -5.24 6.24
C PHE A 265 22.90 -4.31 7.25
N ASP A 266 22.70 -4.74 8.48
CA ASP A 266 22.01 -3.96 9.50
C ASP A 266 22.64 -2.59 9.75
N ALA A 267 23.96 -2.58 9.89
CA ALA A 267 24.71 -1.32 10.08
C ALA A 267 24.67 -0.45 8.82
N PHE A 268 24.77 -1.08 7.64
CA PHE A 268 24.68 -0.36 6.37
C PHE A 268 23.30 0.30 6.18
N ALA A 269 22.23 -0.46 6.38
CA ALA A 269 20.85 0.03 6.21
C ALA A 269 20.56 1.20 7.18
N GLU A 270 20.95 1.06 8.44
CA GLU A 270 20.79 2.12 9.43
C GLU A 270 21.56 3.38 9.06
N ALA A 271 22.83 3.25 8.67
CA ALA A 271 23.66 4.39 8.28
C ALA A 271 23.10 5.12 7.05
N ARG A 272 22.60 4.36 6.04
CA ARG A 272 21.97 4.93 4.85
C ARG A 272 20.70 5.69 5.17
N LEU A 273 19.83 5.12 6.01
CA LEU A 273 18.56 5.76 6.38
C LEU A 273 18.79 7.02 7.24
N ARG A 274 19.70 6.97 8.22
CA ARG A 274 20.09 8.14 9.01
C ARG A 274 20.69 9.26 8.16
N GLY A 275 21.52 8.91 7.18
CA GLY A 275 22.06 9.88 6.23
C GLY A 275 20.98 10.58 5.44
N ALA A 276 20.05 9.81 4.84
CA ALA A 276 18.92 10.36 4.08
C ALA A 276 18.00 11.25 4.94
N ALA A 277 17.68 10.83 6.16
CA ALA A 277 16.92 11.64 7.10
C ALA A 277 17.65 12.94 7.47
N GLY A 278 18.97 12.90 7.64
CA GLY A 278 19.81 14.08 7.85
C GLY A 278 19.71 15.08 6.69
N GLU A 279 19.76 14.60 5.44
CA GLU A 279 19.60 15.45 4.25
C GLU A 279 18.24 16.15 4.21
N VAL A 280 17.16 15.41 4.53
CA VAL A 280 15.80 15.99 4.61
C VAL A 280 15.75 17.08 5.69
N ARG A 281 16.28 16.83 6.90
CA ARG A 281 16.32 17.83 7.99
C ARG A 281 17.12 19.08 7.60
N GLU A 282 18.24 18.93 6.89
CA GLU A 282 19.01 20.09 6.42
C GLU A 282 18.24 20.92 5.40
N MET A 283 17.47 20.30 4.50
CA MET A 283 16.60 21.03 3.59
C MET A 283 15.47 21.74 4.31
N MET A 284 14.88 21.13 5.33
CA MET A 284 13.86 21.75 6.18
C MET A 284 14.38 23.02 6.88
N LYS A 285 15.64 23.00 7.37
CA LYS A 285 16.25 24.17 8.00
C LYS A 285 16.52 25.33 7.01
N ARG A 286 16.86 25.00 5.75
CA ARG A 286 17.20 26.01 4.73
C ARG A 286 15.98 26.72 4.14
N ASN A 287 14.85 26.07 4.14
CA ASN A 287 13.62 26.59 3.59
C ASN A 287 12.43 26.30 4.54
N PRO A 288 12.37 27.01 5.67
CA PRO A 288 11.25 26.92 6.58
C PRO A 288 10.00 27.49 5.91
N PHE A 289 8.95 26.69 5.78
CA PHE A 289 7.64 27.15 5.34
C PHE A 289 6.83 27.66 6.54
#